data_40c0fdcabf2f6b635c4b2b8858087cb2
#
_entry.id   40c0fdcabf2f6b635c4b2b8858087cb2
#
_cell.length_a   1.000
_cell.length_b   1.000
_cell.length_c   1.000
_cell.angle_alpha   90.00
_cell.angle_beta   90.00
_cell.angle_gamma   90.00
#
_symmetry.space_group_name_H-M   'P 1'
#
loop_
_entity.id
_entity.type
_entity.pdbx_description
1 polymer ?
#
loop_
_entity_poly.entity_id
_entity_poly.type
_entity_poly.pdbx_seq_one_letter_code
_entity_poly.pdbx_strand_id
1 'polypeptide(L)'
;MKHPVAYPSTVRSRGLLLIPAAALVVHQARYSLAYGARANSELAAQGHSYLHSVVPWTVLALGLAATSWLRRVALAHRTGAAGSRIAPLRLWAVTTATLVAVYAVQETLEGFVASGHPGGIGGVVGHGGWWAVPVAALVAVGLVALLRLGEEVVRIAARAAASPPSAGRPLVFPGSAELVPVRVRARAAAGRAPPRR
;
A
#
# COMPACT_ATOMS: atom_id res chain seq x y z
N MET A 1 9.60 30.29 2.83
CA MET A 1 10.28 29.00 2.61
C MET A 1 9.49 27.94 3.36
N LYS A 2 8.80 27.02 2.65
CA LYS A 2 8.09 25.90 3.28
C LYS A 2 9.09 24.73 3.36
N HIS A 3 9.51 24.34 4.55
CA HIS A 3 10.31 23.14 4.75
C HIS A 3 9.54 21.92 4.24
N PRO A 4 10.14 21.06 3.40
CA PRO A 4 9.51 19.79 3.04
C PRO A 4 9.41 18.95 4.30
N VAL A 5 8.19 18.67 4.75
CA VAL A 5 7.95 17.70 5.82
C VAL A 5 8.39 16.33 5.29
N ALA A 6 9.54 15.88 5.76
CA ALA A 6 10.03 14.54 5.45
C ALA A 6 9.09 13.52 6.10
N TYR A 7 8.17 12.95 5.30
CA TYR A 7 7.36 11.81 5.75
C TYR A 7 8.24 10.57 5.86
N PRO A 8 8.42 10.01 7.06
CA PRO A 8 9.25 8.82 7.22
C PRO A 8 8.62 7.64 6.46
N SER A 9 9.44 6.92 5.78
CA SER A 9 9.49 5.54 5.26
C SER A 9 8.29 4.59 5.50
N THR A 10 7.05 5.05 5.36
CA THR A 10 5.83 4.27 5.61
C THR A 10 5.58 3.13 4.61
N VAL A 11 6.28 3.08 3.49
CA VAL A 11 6.21 1.94 2.53
C VAL A 11 6.91 0.70 3.10
N ARG A 12 8.01 0.89 3.84
CA ARG A 12 8.75 -0.22 4.47
C ARG A 12 7.92 -0.95 5.51
N SER A 13 7.21 -0.23 6.37
CA SER A 13 6.42 -0.84 7.45
C SER A 13 5.27 -1.72 6.97
N ARG A 14 4.73 -1.48 5.78
CA ARG A 14 3.62 -2.27 5.21
C ARG A 14 4.05 -3.52 4.51
N GLY A 15 5.15 -3.45 3.78
CA GLY A 15 5.78 -4.66 3.26
C GLY A 15 6.01 -5.64 4.40
N LEU A 16 6.51 -5.15 5.54
CA LEU A 16 6.75 -5.97 6.73
C LEU A 16 5.48 -6.63 7.28
N LEU A 17 4.34 -5.95 7.29
CA LEU A 17 3.06 -6.53 7.75
C LEU A 17 2.51 -7.62 6.83
N LEU A 18 2.88 -7.60 5.54
CA LEU A 18 2.44 -8.61 4.56
C LEU A 18 3.41 -9.81 4.48
N ILE A 19 4.63 -9.68 4.99
CA ILE A 19 5.63 -10.77 4.96
C ILE A 19 5.14 -12.04 5.66
N PRO A 20 4.52 -12.02 6.86
CA PRO A 20 4.04 -13.26 7.49
C PRO A 20 3.05 -14.04 6.62
N ALA A 21 2.09 -13.34 6.01
CA ALA A 21 1.13 -13.96 5.11
C ALA A 21 1.81 -14.54 3.86
N ALA A 22 2.73 -13.78 3.25
CA ALA A 22 3.48 -14.22 2.10
C ALA A 22 4.39 -15.41 2.41
N ALA A 23 5.04 -15.42 3.58
CA ALA A 23 5.87 -16.53 4.03
C ALA A 23 5.04 -17.81 4.25
N LEU A 24 3.85 -17.69 4.84
CA LEU A 24 2.91 -18.81 4.99
C LEU A 24 2.50 -19.37 3.61
N VAL A 25 2.23 -18.49 2.64
CA VAL A 25 1.92 -18.92 1.25
C VAL A 25 3.11 -19.66 0.65
N VAL A 26 4.34 -19.15 0.78
CA VAL A 26 5.55 -19.83 0.30
C VAL A 26 5.69 -21.22 0.93
N HIS A 27 5.55 -21.30 2.24
CA HIS A 27 5.65 -22.55 2.98
C HIS A 27 4.62 -23.59 2.51
N GLN A 28 3.33 -23.22 2.42
CA GLN A 28 2.27 -24.12 1.98
C GLN A 28 2.40 -24.52 0.50
N ALA A 29 2.74 -23.56 -0.36
CA ALA A 29 2.87 -23.85 -1.79
C ALA A 29 4.03 -24.79 -2.09
N ARG A 30 5.17 -24.67 -1.38
CA ARG A 30 6.29 -25.60 -1.56
C ARG A 30 5.90 -27.03 -1.22
N TYR A 31 5.16 -27.26 -0.10
CA TYR A 31 4.67 -28.60 0.25
C TYR A 31 3.69 -29.13 -0.79
N SER A 32 2.79 -28.29 -1.26
CA SER A 32 1.85 -28.68 -2.30
C SER A 32 2.55 -29.09 -3.60
N LEU A 33 3.62 -28.39 -3.98
CA LEU A 33 4.42 -28.72 -5.17
C LEU A 33 5.29 -29.95 -4.97
N ALA A 34 5.85 -30.14 -3.78
CA ALA A 34 6.72 -31.29 -3.50
C ALA A 34 5.94 -32.59 -3.33
N TYR A 35 4.76 -32.56 -2.71
CA TYR A 35 4.03 -33.76 -2.28
C TYR A 35 2.64 -33.91 -2.89
N GLY A 36 2.14 -32.90 -3.61
CA GLY A 36 0.82 -32.96 -4.25
C GLY A 36 -0.29 -33.25 -3.24
N ALA A 37 -1.10 -34.27 -3.51
CA ALA A 37 -2.22 -34.66 -2.63
C ALA A 37 -1.79 -35.08 -1.21
N ARG A 38 -0.53 -35.44 -1.00
CA ARG A 38 0.01 -35.84 0.32
C ARG A 38 0.57 -34.67 1.13
N ALA A 39 0.50 -33.45 0.64
CA ALA A 39 1.09 -32.26 1.31
C ALA A 39 0.64 -32.11 2.76
N ASN A 40 -0.65 -32.28 3.06
CA ASN A 40 -1.18 -32.13 4.41
C ASN A 40 -0.71 -33.25 5.37
N SER A 41 -0.62 -34.49 4.89
CA SER A 41 -0.09 -35.60 5.71
C SER A 41 1.42 -35.45 5.99
N GLU A 42 2.18 -34.95 5.02
CA GLU A 42 3.60 -34.68 5.17
C GLU A 42 3.84 -33.49 6.13
N LEU A 43 3.05 -32.41 6.02
CA LEU A 43 3.08 -31.32 6.99
C LEU A 43 2.84 -31.80 8.42
N ALA A 44 1.83 -32.64 8.61
CA ALA A 44 1.53 -33.20 9.93
C ALA A 44 2.67 -34.14 10.45
N ALA A 45 3.21 -34.98 9.57
CA ALA A 45 4.31 -35.91 9.92
C ALA A 45 5.61 -35.17 10.28
N GLN A 46 5.84 -33.99 9.66
CA GLN A 46 7.02 -33.17 9.94
C GLN A 46 6.78 -32.14 11.07
N GLY A 47 5.72 -32.29 11.88
CA GLY A 47 5.51 -31.48 13.08
C GLY A 47 4.91 -30.11 12.87
N HIS A 48 4.33 -29.81 11.69
CA HIS A 48 3.77 -28.49 11.36
C HIS A 48 2.33 -28.27 11.87
N SER A 49 1.86 -29.03 12.85
CA SER A 49 0.53 -28.86 13.47
C SER A 49 0.32 -27.47 14.08
N TYR A 50 1.39 -26.77 14.46
CA TYR A 50 1.34 -25.43 15.03
C TYR A 50 0.88 -24.35 14.02
N LEU A 51 0.87 -24.63 12.73
CA LEU A 51 0.46 -23.66 11.69
C LEU A 51 -0.97 -23.12 11.92
N HIS A 52 -1.85 -23.92 12.54
CA HIS A 52 -3.18 -23.44 12.92
C HIS A 52 -3.14 -22.25 13.88
N SER A 53 -2.16 -22.20 14.79
CA SER A 53 -1.99 -21.09 15.73
C SER A 53 -1.38 -19.84 15.08
N VAL A 54 -0.74 -19.95 13.92
CA VAL A 54 -0.18 -18.81 13.15
C VAL A 54 -1.25 -18.06 12.36
N VAL A 55 -2.33 -18.75 11.96
CA VAL A 55 -3.40 -18.14 11.13
C VAL A 55 -4.02 -16.90 11.75
N PRO A 56 -4.43 -16.88 13.05
CA PRO A 56 -5.00 -15.67 13.66
C PRO A 56 -4.05 -14.47 13.62
N TRP A 57 -2.75 -14.67 13.85
CA TRP A 57 -1.74 -13.62 13.80
C TRP A 57 -1.53 -13.11 12.39
N THR A 58 -1.60 -13.99 11.39
CA THR A 58 -1.53 -13.62 9.98
C THR A 58 -2.74 -12.76 9.58
N VAL A 59 -3.95 -13.14 10.01
CA VAL A 59 -5.17 -12.35 9.78
C VAL A 59 -5.07 -10.98 10.45
N LEU A 60 -4.58 -10.92 11.69
CA LEU A 60 -4.34 -9.65 12.38
C LEU A 60 -3.36 -8.75 11.62
N ALA A 61 -2.23 -9.30 11.15
CA ALA A 61 -1.24 -8.56 10.36
C ALA A 61 -1.83 -8.02 9.05
N LEU A 62 -2.65 -8.81 8.34
CA LEU A 62 -3.37 -8.38 7.15
C LEU A 62 -4.37 -7.26 7.46
N GLY A 63 -5.12 -7.36 8.56
CA GLY A 63 -6.03 -6.32 9.03
C GLY A 63 -5.32 -5.00 9.33
N LEU A 64 -4.17 -5.07 10.01
CA LEU A 64 -3.33 -3.89 10.28
C LEU A 64 -2.76 -3.29 8.98
N ALA A 65 -2.34 -4.11 8.03
CA ALA A 65 -1.87 -3.65 6.71
C ALA A 65 -2.98 -2.92 5.96
N ALA A 66 -4.19 -3.50 5.91
CA ALA A 66 -5.37 -2.92 5.26
C ALA A 66 -5.77 -1.59 5.92
N THR A 67 -5.86 -1.55 7.24
CA THR A 67 -6.19 -0.33 8.00
C THR A 67 -5.16 0.78 7.76
N SER A 68 -3.87 0.43 7.77
CA SER A 68 -2.80 1.39 7.50
C SER A 68 -2.88 1.93 6.07
N TRP A 69 -3.31 1.12 5.11
CA TRP A 69 -3.52 1.54 3.72
C TRP A 69 -4.73 2.47 3.59
N LEU A 70 -5.87 2.13 4.18
CA LEU A 70 -7.07 2.98 4.19
C LEU A 70 -6.79 4.36 4.79
N ARG A 71 -6.05 4.41 5.91
CA ARG A 71 -5.61 5.68 6.49
C ARG A 71 -4.81 6.53 5.52
N ARG A 72 -3.95 5.94 4.70
CA ARG A 72 -3.19 6.71 3.67
C ARG A 72 -4.07 7.22 2.55
N VAL A 73 -4.99 6.41 2.06
CA VAL A 73 -5.95 6.86 1.05
C VAL A 73 -6.71 8.08 1.58
N ALA A 74 -7.20 7.99 2.81
CA ALA A 74 -7.91 9.11 3.45
C ALA A 74 -7.02 10.35 3.63
N LEU A 75 -5.75 10.17 4.05
CA LEU A 75 -4.80 11.29 4.17
C LEU A 75 -4.46 11.90 2.81
N ALA A 76 -4.18 11.08 1.81
CA ALA A 76 -3.87 11.52 0.45
C ALA A 76 -5.03 12.33 -0.14
N HIS A 77 -6.27 11.86 0.10
CA HIS A 77 -7.48 12.58 -0.30
C HIS A 77 -7.63 13.93 0.40
N ARG A 78 -7.16 14.07 1.65
CA ARG A 78 -7.23 15.35 2.40
C ARG A 78 -6.09 16.30 2.06
N THR A 79 -4.89 15.80 1.79
CA THR A 79 -3.67 16.62 1.67
C THR A 79 -3.16 16.78 0.26
N GLY A 80 -3.68 16.03 -0.71
CA GLY A 80 -3.16 15.98 -2.08
C GLY A 80 -1.74 15.38 -2.19
N ALA A 81 -1.18 14.84 -1.10
CA ALA A 81 0.19 14.34 -1.07
C ALA A 81 0.26 12.85 -1.41
N ALA A 82 1.09 12.48 -2.37
CA ALA A 82 1.43 11.10 -2.70
C ALA A 82 2.93 10.85 -2.43
N GLY A 83 3.25 9.64 -1.92
CA GLY A 83 4.63 9.27 -1.62
C GLY A 83 5.49 8.98 -2.88
N SER A 84 6.80 8.85 -2.70
CA SER A 84 7.75 8.49 -3.75
C SER A 84 7.63 7.02 -4.17
N ARG A 85 7.98 6.73 -5.42
CA ARG A 85 7.97 5.36 -5.97
C ARG A 85 9.30 4.66 -5.72
N ILE A 86 9.25 3.41 -5.28
CA ILE A 86 10.40 2.51 -5.28
C ILE A 86 10.46 1.77 -6.63
N ALA A 87 11.65 1.56 -7.17
CA ALA A 87 11.82 0.77 -8.41
C ALA A 87 11.24 -0.65 -8.22
N PRO A 88 10.38 -1.13 -9.14
CA PRO A 88 9.69 -2.41 -8.97
C PRO A 88 10.64 -3.60 -8.89
N LEU A 89 11.68 -3.62 -9.71
CA LEU A 89 12.67 -4.69 -9.72
C LEU A 89 13.42 -4.79 -8.38
N ARG A 90 13.82 -3.64 -7.82
CA ARG A 90 14.48 -3.60 -6.51
C ARG A 90 13.54 -4.09 -5.40
N LEU A 91 12.26 -3.67 -5.43
CA LEU A 91 11.27 -4.11 -4.46
C LEU A 91 11.04 -5.61 -4.57
N TRP A 92 10.90 -6.15 -5.79
CA TRP A 92 10.77 -7.57 -6.05
C TRP A 92 11.97 -8.36 -5.55
N ALA A 93 13.20 -7.96 -5.89
CA ALA A 93 14.41 -8.66 -5.46
C ALA A 93 14.55 -8.69 -3.94
N VAL A 94 14.33 -7.55 -3.27
CA VAL A 94 14.37 -7.47 -1.79
C VAL A 94 13.28 -8.33 -1.16
N THR A 95 12.06 -8.31 -1.70
CA THR A 95 10.95 -9.12 -1.18
C THR A 95 11.24 -10.61 -1.36
N THR A 96 11.71 -11.04 -2.54
CA THR A 96 12.09 -12.43 -2.80
C THR A 96 13.17 -12.89 -1.82
N ALA A 97 14.26 -12.12 -1.68
CA ALA A 97 15.34 -12.42 -0.76
C ALA A 97 14.84 -12.51 0.69
N THR A 98 13.95 -11.61 1.10
CA THR A 98 13.35 -11.64 2.44
C THR A 98 12.51 -12.91 2.65
N LEU A 99 11.66 -13.28 1.69
CA LEU A 99 10.83 -14.49 1.80
C LEU A 99 11.67 -15.77 1.85
N VAL A 100 12.73 -15.85 1.04
CA VAL A 100 13.68 -16.98 1.06
C VAL A 100 14.41 -17.02 2.40
N ALA A 101 14.86 -15.88 2.92
CA ALA A 101 15.53 -15.82 4.22
C ALA A 101 14.58 -16.23 5.36
N VAL A 102 13.34 -15.73 5.36
CA VAL A 102 12.32 -16.13 6.37
C VAL A 102 12.06 -17.63 6.29
N TYR A 103 11.90 -18.18 5.08
CA TYR A 103 11.74 -19.61 4.87
C TYR A 103 12.93 -20.41 5.44
N ALA A 104 14.17 -20.03 5.09
CA ALA A 104 15.36 -20.72 5.56
C ALA A 104 15.50 -20.69 7.09
N VAL A 105 15.20 -19.54 7.71
CA VAL A 105 15.20 -19.39 9.19
C VAL A 105 14.12 -20.28 9.79
N GLN A 106 12.91 -20.28 9.24
CA GLN A 106 11.80 -21.10 9.71
C GLN A 106 12.16 -22.59 9.68
N GLU A 107 12.57 -23.14 8.55
CA GLU A 107 12.95 -24.55 8.39
C GLU A 107 14.11 -24.93 9.33
N THR A 108 15.06 -24.01 9.53
CA THR A 108 16.17 -24.25 10.45
C THR A 108 15.68 -24.33 11.90
N LEU A 109 14.80 -23.39 12.32
CA LEU A 109 14.23 -23.39 13.68
C LEU A 109 13.34 -24.62 13.92
N GLU A 110 12.54 -25.01 12.94
CA GLU A 110 11.67 -26.18 13.01
C GLU A 110 12.50 -27.47 13.18
N GLY A 111 13.64 -27.55 12.50
CA GLY A 111 14.59 -28.65 12.69
C GLY A 111 15.17 -28.78 14.11
N PHE A 112 15.11 -27.73 14.93
CA PHE A 112 15.51 -27.74 16.33
C PHE A 112 14.36 -28.05 17.30
N VAL A 113 13.12 -27.68 16.94
CA VAL A 113 11.99 -27.65 17.89
C VAL A 113 10.96 -28.72 17.59
N ALA A 114 10.77 -29.10 16.31
CA ALA A 114 9.75 -30.05 15.90
C ALA A 114 10.33 -31.48 15.78
N SER A 115 9.78 -32.39 16.57
CA SER A 115 10.14 -33.83 16.46
C SER A 115 9.72 -34.36 15.09
N GLY A 116 10.62 -35.01 14.36
CA GLY A 116 10.39 -35.56 13.03
C GLY A 116 10.73 -34.61 11.88
N HIS A 117 11.07 -33.34 12.17
CA HIS A 117 11.49 -32.41 11.14
C HIS A 117 12.96 -32.65 10.75
N PRO A 118 13.31 -32.73 9.44
CA PRO A 118 14.69 -32.81 9.01
C PRO A 118 15.43 -31.51 9.34
N GLY A 119 16.46 -31.58 10.17
CA GLY A 119 17.25 -30.41 10.57
C GLY A 119 18.26 -29.94 9.52
N GLY A 120 18.76 -28.70 9.70
CA GLY A 120 19.87 -28.13 8.94
C GLY A 120 19.58 -27.94 7.45
N ILE A 121 20.63 -28.10 6.62
CA ILE A 121 20.54 -27.94 5.15
C ILE A 121 19.54 -28.93 4.54
N GLY A 122 19.42 -30.15 5.12
CA GLY A 122 18.46 -31.16 4.69
C GLY A 122 17.01 -30.71 4.80
N GLY A 123 16.66 -29.93 5.84
CA GLY A 123 15.35 -29.32 6.00
C GLY A 123 15.12 -28.20 4.97
N VAL A 124 16.11 -27.33 4.78
CA VAL A 124 16.00 -26.15 3.91
C VAL A 124 15.93 -26.50 2.43
N VAL A 125 16.77 -27.44 1.95
CA VAL A 125 16.91 -27.72 0.50
C VAL A 125 16.31 -29.09 0.13
N GLY A 126 16.36 -30.06 1.07
CA GLY A 126 15.79 -31.38 0.90
C GLY A 126 14.26 -31.36 0.89
N HIS A 127 13.67 -32.53 0.70
CA HIS A 127 12.22 -32.74 0.81
C HIS A 127 11.37 -31.73 0.01
N GLY A 128 11.88 -31.30 -1.16
CA GLY A 128 11.23 -30.30 -1.99
C GLY A 128 11.41 -28.84 -1.54
N GLY A 129 12.29 -28.57 -0.57
CA GLY A 129 12.57 -27.23 -0.06
C GLY A 129 13.07 -26.25 -1.12
N TRP A 130 13.80 -26.74 -2.15
CA TRP A 130 14.25 -25.93 -3.27
C TRP A 130 13.09 -25.20 -4.02
N TRP A 131 11.86 -25.75 -3.96
CA TRP A 131 10.67 -25.07 -4.49
C TRP A 131 10.39 -23.73 -3.83
N ALA A 132 10.88 -23.51 -2.62
CA ALA A 132 10.68 -22.24 -1.93
C ALA A 132 11.23 -21.04 -2.71
N VAL A 133 12.33 -21.19 -3.47
CA VAL A 133 12.94 -20.10 -4.22
C VAL A 133 12.04 -19.62 -5.37
N PRO A 134 11.62 -20.47 -6.34
CA PRO A 134 10.74 -20.04 -7.40
C PRO A 134 9.36 -19.60 -6.88
N VAL A 135 8.84 -20.24 -5.84
CA VAL A 135 7.56 -19.83 -5.21
C VAL A 135 7.71 -18.46 -4.55
N ALA A 136 8.77 -18.19 -3.80
CA ALA A 136 9.03 -16.88 -3.21
C ALA A 136 9.14 -15.78 -4.28
N ALA A 137 9.78 -16.07 -5.41
CA ALA A 137 9.87 -15.14 -6.52
C ALA A 137 8.50 -14.81 -7.12
N LEU A 138 7.63 -15.79 -7.29
CA LEU A 138 6.25 -15.60 -7.79
C LEU A 138 5.37 -14.88 -6.78
N VAL A 139 5.44 -15.24 -5.50
CA VAL A 139 4.71 -14.55 -4.43
C VAL A 139 5.16 -13.09 -4.32
N ALA A 140 6.46 -12.83 -4.47
CA ALA A 140 6.99 -11.46 -4.49
C ALA A 140 6.47 -10.65 -5.68
N VAL A 141 6.26 -11.26 -6.87
CA VAL A 141 5.58 -10.57 -8.00
C VAL A 141 4.19 -10.14 -7.60
N GLY A 142 3.39 -11.04 -7.03
CA GLY A 142 2.03 -10.74 -6.57
C GLY A 142 2.00 -9.64 -5.51
N LEU A 143 2.92 -9.70 -4.54
CA LEU A 143 3.02 -8.71 -3.47
C LEU A 143 3.44 -7.33 -4.01
N VAL A 144 4.40 -7.27 -4.92
CA VAL A 144 4.81 -6.02 -5.59
C VAL A 144 3.67 -5.44 -6.41
N ALA A 145 2.93 -6.26 -7.14
CA ALA A 145 1.75 -5.82 -7.89
C ALA A 145 0.68 -5.23 -6.95
N LEU A 146 0.37 -5.91 -5.85
CA LEU A 146 -0.57 -5.43 -4.84
C LEU A 146 -0.15 -4.09 -4.24
N LEU A 147 1.12 -3.95 -3.85
CA LEU A 147 1.66 -2.71 -3.31
C LEU A 147 1.60 -1.57 -4.34
N ARG A 148 1.85 -1.87 -5.62
CA ARG A 148 1.77 -0.91 -6.72
C ARG A 148 0.35 -0.44 -6.98
N LEU A 149 -0.60 -1.37 -7.03
CA LEU A 149 -2.02 -1.05 -7.16
C LEU A 149 -2.48 -0.17 -5.98
N GLY A 150 -2.07 -0.51 -4.75
CA GLY A 150 -2.36 0.29 -3.57
C GLY A 150 -1.78 1.71 -3.65
N GLU A 151 -0.56 1.88 -4.17
CA GLU A 151 0.04 3.20 -4.38
C GLU A 151 -0.69 4.00 -5.49
N GLU A 152 -1.17 3.33 -6.53
CA GLU A 152 -1.96 3.99 -7.58
C GLU A 152 -3.27 4.55 -7.05
N VAL A 153 -3.99 3.77 -6.25
CA VAL A 153 -5.22 4.24 -5.59
C VAL A 153 -4.94 5.47 -4.70
N VAL A 154 -3.85 5.45 -3.93
CA VAL A 154 -3.43 6.62 -3.13
C VAL A 154 -3.17 7.84 -4.01
N ARG A 155 -2.55 7.67 -5.18
CA ARG A 155 -2.30 8.77 -6.12
C ARG A 155 -3.56 9.32 -6.77
N ILE A 156 -4.49 8.43 -7.12
CA ILE A 156 -5.80 8.85 -7.65
C ILE A 156 -6.54 9.68 -6.60
N ALA A 157 -6.57 9.23 -5.34
CA ALA A 157 -7.17 9.98 -4.25
C ALA A 157 -6.51 11.35 -4.02
N ALA A 158 -5.17 11.43 -4.12
CA ALA A 158 -4.44 12.69 -3.99
C ALA A 158 -4.76 13.65 -5.14
N ARG A 159 -4.86 13.17 -6.38
CA ARG A 159 -5.23 13.99 -7.54
C ARG A 159 -6.64 14.53 -7.42
N ALA A 160 -7.59 13.71 -6.97
CA ALA A 160 -8.98 14.14 -6.77
C ALA A 160 -9.07 15.29 -5.76
N ALA A 161 -8.23 15.27 -4.71
CA ALA A 161 -8.17 16.36 -3.73
C ALA A 161 -7.52 17.63 -4.28
N ALA A 162 -6.55 17.50 -5.20
CA ALA A 162 -5.84 18.63 -5.79
C ALA A 162 -6.62 19.29 -6.95
N SER A 163 -7.66 18.63 -7.48
CA SER A 163 -8.50 19.21 -8.51
C SER A 163 -9.33 20.36 -7.89
N PRO A 164 -9.23 21.60 -8.40
CA PRO A 164 -10.10 22.67 -7.93
C PRO A 164 -11.56 22.24 -8.14
N PRO A 165 -12.46 22.59 -7.21
CA PRO A 165 -13.87 22.38 -7.44
C PRO A 165 -14.17 22.98 -8.81
N SER A 166 -14.72 22.16 -9.72
CA SER A 166 -15.13 22.62 -11.03
C SER A 166 -16.00 23.84 -10.77
N ALA A 167 -15.46 25.05 -11.04
CA ALA A 167 -16.24 26.26 -10.92
C ALA A 167 -17.48 26.02 -11.77
N GLY A 168 -18.59 25.77 -11.09
CA GLY A 168 -19.85 25.46 -11.75
C GLY A 168 -19.97 26.50 -12.85
N ARG A 169 -19.98 26.02 -14.10
CA ARG A 169 -20.20 26.88 -15.25
C ARG A 169 -21.38 27.78 -14.85
N PRO A 170 -21.20 29.11 -14.73
CA PRO A 170 -22.29 29.95 -14.30
C PRO A 170 -23.47 29.60 -15.20
N LEU A 171 -24.57 29.16 -14.60
CA LEU A 171 -25.82 28.95 -15.36
C LEU A 171 -26.17 30.32 -15.92
N VAL A 172 -25.69 30.58 -17.14
CA VAL A 172 -26.14 31.72 -17.92
C VAL A 172 -27.59 31.38 -18.26
N PHE A 173 -28.50 31.85 -17.43
CA PHE A 173 -29.90 31.80 -17.76
C PHE A 173 -30.09 32.68 -18.99
N PRO A 174 -30.53 32.13 -20.14
CA PRO A 174 -30.85 32.91 -21.30
C PRO A 174 -32.11 33.72 -20.92
N GLY A 175 -31.93 34.96 -20.54
CA GLY A 175 -33.05 35.82 -20.12
C GLY A 175 -32.74 36.84 -19.02
N SER A 176 -31.52 36.85 -18.48
CA SER A 176 -31.10 38.01 -17.66
C SER A 176 -30.98 39.20 -18.58
N ALA A 177 -32.08 39.94 -18.71
CA ALA A 177 -32.07 41.25 -19.40
C ALA A 177 -30.94 42.07 -18.80
N GLU A 178 -30.00 42.42 -19.64
CA GLU A 178 -28.90 43.32 -19.32
C GLU A 178 -29.48 44.60 -18.80
N LEU A 179 -29.52 44.81 -17.47
CA LEU A 179 -29.88 46.07 -16.86
C LEU A 179 -28.80 47.06 -17.30
N VAL A 180 -29.10 47.74 -18.41
CA VAL A 180 -28.28 48.85 -18.89
C VAL A 180 -28.16 49.83 -17.72
N PRO A 181 -26.96 50.11 -17.20
CA PRO A 181 -26.80 51.07 -16.12
C PRO A 181 -27.15 52.45 -16.64
N VAL A 182 -28.31 52.97 -16.24
CA VAL A 182 -28.67 54.35 -16.48
C VAL A 182 -27.67 55.22 -15.74
N ARG A 183 -26.70 55.77 -16.47
CA ARG A 183 -25.78 56.79 -15.96
C ARG A 183 -26.58 58.06 -15.64
N VAL A 184 -27.00 58.20 -14.40
CA VAL A 184 -27.48 59.46 -13.87
C VAL A 184 -26.26 60.39 -13.80
N ARG A 185 -26.15 61.29 -14.78
CA ARG A 185 -25.21 62.41 -14.71
C ARG A 185 -25.65 63.31 -13.58
N ALA A 186 -25.04 63.18 -12.41
CA ALA A 186 -25.14 64.24 -11.40
C ALA A 186 -24.52 65.52 -11.94
N ARG A 187 -25.38 66.55 -12.29
CA ARG A 187 -24.92 67.87 -12.57
C ARG A 187 -24.30 68.42 -11.28
N ALA A 188 -22.98 68.60 -11.26
CA ALA A 188 -22.30 69.34 -10.23
C ALA A 188 -22.78 70.78 -10.25
N ALA A 189 -23.54 71.17 -9.25
CA ALA A 189 -23.88 72.57 -9.01
C ALA A 189 -22.60 73.31 -8.64
N ALA A 190 -22.15 74.20 -9.49
CA ALA A 190 -21.01 75.05 -9.22
C ALA A 190 -21.37 76.01 -8.06
N GLY A 191 -20.88 75.69 -6.87
CA GLY A 191 -20.93 76.55 -5.70
C GLY A 191 -20.04 77.78 -5.93
N ARG A 192 -20.65 79.00 -5.97
CA ARG A 192 -19.95 80.27 -5.97
C ARG A 192 -19.19 80.44 -4.65
N ALA A 193 -17.89 80.66 -4.71
CA ALA A 193 -17.09 81.05 -3.58
C ALA A 193 -17.51 82.48 -3.06
N PRO A 194 -17.55 82.75 -1.74
CA PRO A 194 -17.82 84.04 -1.18
C PRO A 194 -16.63 84.98 -1.37
N PRO A 195 -16.91 86.36 -1.51
CA PRO A 195 -15.84 87.33 -1.68
C PRO A 195 -15.03 87.49 -0.41
N ARG A 196 -13.73 87.60 -0.57
CA ARG A 196 -12.78 87.96 0.53
C ARG A 196 -12.89 89.51 0.75
N ARG A 197 -13.05 89.92 2.00
CA ARG A 197 -12.71 91.23 2.54
C ARG A 197 -11.36 91.22 3.16
#